data_79e95b268d95f095c68dde4456c97ac7
#
_entry.id   79e95b268d95f095c68dde4456c97ac7
#
_cell.length_a   1.000
_cell.length_b   1.000
_cell.length_c   1.000
_cell.angle_alpha   90.00
_cell.angle_beta   90.00
_cell.angle_gamma   90.00
#
_symmetry.space_group_name_H-M   'P 1'
#
loop_
_entity.id
_entity.type
_entity.pdbx_description
1 polymer ?
#
loop_
_entity_poly.entity_id
_entity_poly.type
_entity_poly.pdbx_seq_one_letter_code
_entity_poly.pdbx_strand_id
1 'polypeptide(L)'
;SEEHCLSEQIISACKIDSRDSANPLPRLNASSLETLVQLVGMGLGITLVPALSVHGGRLATDKVILREVSIPQAVRAVRLVYRRTFPRAAALAVFSEIIAKVLPNTVR
;
A
#
# COMPACT_ATOMS: atom_id res chain seq x y z
N SER A 1 -11.72 10.51 1.31
CA SER A 1 -11.33 9.53 2.32
C SER A 1 -10.05 8.84 1.88
N GLU A 2 -9.20 8.43 2.82
CA GLU A 2 -7.87 7.84 2.54
C GLU A 2 -7.93 6.53 1.75
N GLU A 3 -9.06 5.87 1.76
CA GLU A 3 -9.32 4.60 1.07
C GLU A 3 -9.23 4.72 -0.47
N HIS A 4 -9.54 5.88 -1.02
CA HIS A 4 -9.49 6.09 -2.47
C HIS A 4 -8.07 6.27 -3.01
N CYS A 5 -7.14 6.79 -2.21
CA CYS A 5 -5.76 7.03 -2.67
C CYS A 5 -5.01 5.76 -3.10
N LEU A 6 -5.14 4.67 -2.36
CA LEU A 6 -4.47 3.42 -2.71
C LEU A 6 -5.07 2.81 -3.97
N SER A 7 -6.40 2.80 -4.07
CA SER A 7 -7.12 2.30 -5.25
C SER A 7 -6.74 3.08 -6.52
N GLU A 8 -6.70 4.41 -6.45
CA GLU A 8 -6.29 5.25 -7.57
C GLU A 8 -4.82 5.01 -7.97
N GLN A 9 -3.93 4.84 -7.01
CA GLN A 9 -2.53 4.50 -7.27
C GLN A 9 -2.38 3.15 -7.96
N ILE A 10 -3.14 2.13 -7.55
CA ILE A 10 -3.15 0.81 -8.17
C ILE A 10 -3.65 0.90 -9.62
N ILE A 11 -4.78 1.56 -9.84
CA ILE A 11 -5.37 1.75 -11.16
C ILE A 11 -4.38 2.45 -12.10
N SER A 12 -3.75 3.51 -11.62
CA SER A 12 -2.75 4.27 -12.38
C SER A 12 -1.49 3.43 -12.67
N ALA A 13 -0.95 2.73 -11.67
CA ALA A 13 0.26 1.92 -11.82
C ALA A 13 0.06 0.74 -12.78
N CYS A 14 -1.10 0.12 -12.73
CA CYS A 14 -1.45 -1.02 -13.59
C CYS A 14 -2.01 -0.59 -14.95
N LYS A 15 -2.18 0.71 -15.21
CA LYS A 15 -2.81 1.23 -16.43
C LYS A 15 -4.16 0.57 -16.73
N ILE A 16 -4.93 0.30 -15.67
CA ILE A 16 -6.25 -0.31 -15.81
C ILE A 16 -7.21 0.76 -16.33
N ASP A 17 -7.67 0.61 -17.57
CA ASP A 17 -8.70 1.49 -18.10
C ASP A 17 -10.02 1.22 -17.38
N SER A 18 -10.60 2.28 -16.78
CA SER A 18 -11.87 2.18 -16.09
C SER A 18 -13.04 1.89 -17.03
N ARG A 19 -12.82 1.98 -18.33
CA ARG A 19 -13.80 1.80 -19.39
C ARG A 19 -13.72 0.43 -20.07
N ASP A 20 -12.80 -0.44 -19.63
CA ASP A 20 -12.63 -1.74 -20.24
C ASP A 20 -13.82 -2.64 -19.90
N SER A 21 -14.85 -2.54 -20.75
CA SER A 21 -16.10 -3.31 -20.67
C SER A 21 -15.89 -4.81 -20.88
N ALA A 22 -14.66 -5.21 -21.24
CA ALA A 22 -14.30 -6.60 -21.51
C ALA A 22 -14.03 -7.41 -20.22
N ASN A 23 -13.93 -6.76 -19.06
CA ASN A 23 -13.73 -7.48 -17.80
C ASN A 23 -15.03 -7.51 -16.98
N PRO A 24 -15.78 -8.62 -17.02
CA PRO A 24 -17.08 -8.74 -16.36
C PRO A 24 -16.98 -8.83 -14.83
N LEU A 25 -15.76 -8.85 -14.26
CA LEU A 25 -15.60 -8.95 -12.82
C LEU A 25 -15.91 -7.62 -12.13
N PRO A 26 -16.84 -7.59 -11.17
CA PRO A 26 -17.10 -6.39 -10.41
C PRO A 26 -15.85 -5.97 -9.64
N ARG A 27 -15.51 -4.67 -9.67
CA ARG A 27 -14.46 -4.14 -8.83
C ARG A 27 -14.90 -4.24 -7.38
N LEU A 28 -14.25 -5.11 -6.63
CA LEU A 28 -14.50 -5.23 -5.21
C LEU A 28 -13.71 -4.15 -4.48
N ASN A 29 -14.42 -3.27 -3.80
CA ASN A 29 -13.84 -2.30 -2.90
C ASN A 29 -13.95 -2.82 -1.48
N ALA A 30 -12.84 -2.81 -0.76
CA ALA A 30 -12.81 -3.16 0.64
C ALA A 30 -12.38 -1.96 1.47
N SER A 31 -12.96 -1.80 2.64
CA SER A 31 -12.66 -0.71 3.57
C SER A 31 -11.33 -0.90 4.31
N SER A 32 -10.75 -2.08 4.26
CA SER A 32 -9.44 -2.35 4.84
C SER A 32 -8.60 -3.25 3.95
N LEU A 33 -7.28 -3.13 4.11
CA LEU A 33 -6.31 -3.94 3.38
C LEU A 33 -6.40 -5.41 3.78
N GLU A 34 -6.68 -5.69 5.05
CA GLU A 34 -6.89 -7.04 5.56
C GLU A 34 -8.10 -7.71 4.90
N THR A 35 -9.22 -7.00 4.79
CA THR A 35 -10.42 -7.48 4.09
C THR A 35 -10.10 -7.78 2.63
N LEU A 36 -9.34 -6.90 1.96
CA LEU A 36 -8.94 -7.09 0.58
C LEU A 36 -8.12 -8.37 0.39
N VAL A 37 -7.17 -8.64 1.29
CA VAL A 37 -6.34 -9.85 1.26
C VAL A 37 -7.19 -11.09 1.51
N GLN A 38 -8.19 -11.04 2.40
CA GLN A 38 -9.12 -12.15 2.61
C GLN A 38 -9.95 -12.45 1.35
N LEU A 39 -10.44 -11.43 0.65
CA LEU A 39 -11.15 -11.62 -0.62
C LEU A 39 -10.27 -12.30 -1.68
N VAL A 40 -9.01 -11.91 -1.77
CA VAL A 40 -8.02 -12.59 -2.64
C VAL A 40 -7.82 -14.05 -2.21
N GLY A 41 -7.70 -14.31 -0.92
CA GLY A 41 -7.60 -15.67 -0.36
C GLY A 41 -8.80 -16.57 -0.63
N MET A 42 -9.97 -15.97 -0.89
CA MET A 42 -11.18 -16.66 -1.34
C MET A 42 -11.23 -16.89 -2.86
N GLY A 43 -10.19 -16.46 -3.59
CA GLY A 43 -10.11 -16.63 -5.03
C GLY A 43 -10.84 -15.55 -5.85
N LEU A 44 -11.22 -14.45 -5.24
CA LEU A 44 -11.97 -13.37 -5.90
C LEU A 44 -11.10 -12.43 -6.77
N GLY A 45 -9.82 -12.77 -6.98
CA GLY A 45 -8.96 -12.03 -7.87
C GLY A 45 -7.55 -11.81 -7.33
N ILE A 46 -6.91 -10.72 -7.77
CA ILE A 46 -5.57 -10.29 -7.36
C ILE A 46 -5.61 -8.86 -6.86
N THR A 47 -4.65 -8.48 -6.04
CA THR A 47 -4.51 -7.10 -5.58
C THR A 47 -3.05 -6.71 -5.45
N LEU A 48 -2.78 -5.40 -5.38
CA LEU A 48 -1.48 -4.87 -5.00
C LEU A 48 -1.53 -4.42 -3.53
N VAL A 49 -0.50 -4.77 -2.79
CA VAL A 49 -0.34 -4.37 -1.40
C VAL A 49 0.99 -3.65 -1.21
N PRO A 50 1.07 -2.62 -0.36
CA PRO A 50 2.34 -1.98 -0.05
C PRO A 50 3.30 -2.98 0.61
N ALA A 51 4.57 -2.99 0.21
CA ALA A 51 5.59 -3.87 0.78
C ALA A 51 5.68 -3.74 2.31
N LEU A 52 5.53 -2.53 2.83
CA LEU A 52 5.52 -2.26 4.28
C LEU A 52 4.38 -2.97 5.02
N SER A 53 3.22 -3.16 4.38
CA SER A 53 2.07 -3.83 4.99
C SER A 53 2.27 -5.35 5.11
N VAL A 54 3.13 -5.91 4.26
CA VAL A 54 3.48 -7.35 4.28
C VAL A 54 4.56 -7.64 5.31
N HIS A 55 5.42 -6.66 5.57
CA HIS A 55 6.50 -6.79 6.54
C HIS A 55 5.93 -7.01 7.94
N GLY A 56 6.46 -8.01 8.64
CA GLY A 56 5.98 -8.38 9.99
C GLY A 56 4.80 -9.36 10.01
N GLY A 57 4.42 -9.93 8.88
CA GLY A 57 3.45 -11.04 8.81
C GLY A 57 1.98 -10.66 9.03
N ARG A 58 1.66 -9.35 9.14
CA ARG A 58 0.28 -8.90 9.43
C ARG A 58 -0.74 -9.29 8.36
N LEU A 59 -0.29 -9.43 7.11
CA LEU A 59 -1.13 -9.86 5.99
C LEU A 59 -0.80 -11.29 5.53
N ALA A 60 0.05 -12.00 6.26
CA ALA A 60 0.40 -13.38 5.93
C ALA A 60 -0.82 -14.28 6.16
N THR A 61 -1.20 -14.99 5.12
CA THR A 61 -2.20 -16.05 5.16
C THR A 61 -1.75 -17.16 4.22
N ASP A 62 -1.95 -18.40 4.62
CA ASP A 62 -1.61 -19.58 3.82
C ASP A 62 -2.36 -19.66 2.49
N LYS A 63 -3.39 -18.82 2.34
CA LYS A 63 -4.27 -18.80 1.16
C LYS A 63 -3.85 -17.80 0.08
N VAL A 64 -2.81 -16.99 0.34
CA VAL A 64 -2.38 -15.93 -0.59
C VAL A 64 -0.91 -16.07 -0.89
N ILE A 65 -0.57 -16.04 -2.17
CA ILE A 65 0.83 -16.02 -2.63
C ILE A 65 1.22 -14.57 -2.92
N LEU A 66 2.31 -14.13 -2.27
CA LEU A 66 2.90 -12.81 -2.50
C LEU A 66 3.95 -12.90 -3.60
N ARG A 67 3.94 -11.91 -4.48
CA ARG A 67 4.93 -11.74 -5.55
C ARG A 67 5.38 -10.30 -5.62
N GLU A 68 6.67 -10.08 -5.78
CA GLU A 68 7.19 -8.76 -6.07
C GLU A 68 6.78 -8.32 -7.47
N VAL A 69 6.44 -7.05 -7.59
CA VAL A 69 6.05 -6.44 -8.85
C VAL A 69 7.03 -5.33 -9.18
N SER A 70 7.67 -5.43 -10.34
CA SER A 70 8.62 -4.43 -10.84
C SER A 70 7.91 -3.41 -11.74
N ILE A 71 7.06 -2.59 -11.13
CA ILE A 71 6.39 -1.47 -11.80
C ILE A 71 7.01 -0.16 -11.30
N PRO A 72 7.72 0.61 -12.12
CA PRO A 72 8.40 1.84 -11.67
C PRO A 72 7.47 2.87 -11.03
N GLN A 73 6.21 2.91 -11.43
CA GLN A 73 5.19 3.84 -10.91
C GLN A 73 4.51 3.33 -9.63
N ALA A 74 4.69 2.07 -9.25
CA ALA A 74 4.09 1.49 -8.05
C ALA A 74 4.87 1.86 -6.77
N VAL A 75 5.14 3.16 -6.60
CA VAL A 75 5.86 3.71 -5.46
C VAL A 75 4.94 4.59 -4.64
N ARG A 76 4.97 4.43 -3.33
CA ARG A 76 4.24 5.27 -2.39
C ARG A 76 5.22 6.01 -1.47
N ALA A 77 5.22 7.34 -1.56
CA ALA A 77 6.00 8.17 -0.66
C ALA A 77 5.29 8.31 0.69
N VAL A 78 5.97 7.97 1.76
CA VAL A 78 5.55 8.27 3.13
C VAL A 78 6.35 9.46 3.62
N ARG A 79 5.68 10.47 4.17
CA ARG A 79 6.32 11.72 4.58
C ARG A 79 5.88 12.10 5.99
N LEU A 80 6.83 12.57 6.79
CA LEU A 80 6.55 13.22 8.05
C LEU A 80 6.20 14.70 7.78
N VAL A 81 4.97 15.08 8.12
CA VAL A 81 4.47 16.44 7.93
C VAL A 81 4.18 17.08 9.28
N TYR A 82 4.66 18.30 9.48
CA TYR A 82 4.44 19.03 10.72
C TYR A 82 4.31 20.54 10.45
N ARG A 83 3.72 21.26 11.39
CA ARG A 83 3.56 22.71 11.29
C ARG A 83 4.92 23.39 11.40
N ARG A 84 5.13 24.45 10.63
CA ARG A 84 6.35 25.25 10.64
C ARG A 84 6.70 25.81 12.05
N THR A 85 5.69 26.06 12.87
CA THR A 85 5.81 26.57 14.23
C THR A 85 5.86 25.46 15.30
N PHE A 86 6.10 24.20 14.90
CA PHE A 86 6.17 23.11 15.86
C PHE A 86 7.37 23.28 16.80
N PRO A 87 7.16 23.34 18.15
CA PRO A 87 8.19 23.79 19.10
C PRO A 87 9.31 22.78 19.30
N ARG A 88 9.14 21.52 18.89
CA ARG A 88 10.10 20.42 19.10
C ARG A 88 10.65 19.86 17.77
N ALA A 89 11.05 20.72 16.87
CA ALA A 89 11.58 20.31 15.56
C ALA A 89 12.79 19.35 15.68
N ALA A 90 13.67 19.56 16.66
CA ALA A 90 14.79 18.66 16.92
C ALA A 90 14.35 17.24 17.30
N ALA A 91 13.29 17.09 18.09
CA ALA A 91 12.75 15.78 18.43
C ALA A 91 12.17 15.05 17.19
N LEU A 92 11.58 15.80 16.26
CA LEU A 92 11.09 15.23 14.99
C LEU A 92 12.23 14.76 14.10
N ALA A 93 13.37 15.45 14.08
CA ALA A 93 14.56 15.01 13.36
C ALA A 93 15.04 13.66 13.89
N VAL A 94 15.21 13.52 15.20
CA VAL A 94 15.60 12.26 15.85
C VAL A 94 14.57 11.15 15.56
N PHE A 95 13.29 11.46 15.65
CA PHE A 95 12.21 10.51 15.34
C PHE A 95 12.29 10.03 13.89
N SER A 96 12.53 10.94 12.94
CA SER A 96 12.71 10.61 11.53
C SER A 96 13.90 9.67 11.30
N GLU A 97 15.03 9.91 11.97
CA GLU A 97 16.19 9.04 11.90
C GLU A 97 15.92 7.64 12.47
N ILE A 98 15.20 7.55 13.59
CA ILE A 98 14.83 6.27 14.18
C ILE A 98 13.92 5.48 13.21
N ILE A 99 12.90 6.13 12.64
CA ILE A 99 12.04 5.49 11.65
C ILE A 99 12.87 4.97 10.48
N ALA A 100 13.76 5.80 9.91
CA ALA A 100 14.60 5.40 8.79
C ALA A 100 15.48 4.18 9.11
N LYS A 101 15.94 4.05 10.34
CA LYS A 101 16.77 2.90 10.78
C LYS A 101 16.00 1.60 10.96
N VAL A 102 14.71 1.68 11.30
CA VAL A 102 13.87 0.49 11.56
C VAL A 102 13.05 0.06 10.33
N LEU A 103 13.06 0.84 9.28
CA LEU A 103 12.38 0.49 8.05
C LEU A 103 13.06 -0.72 7.37
N PRO A 104 12.28 -1.65 6.81
CA PRO A 104 12.83 -2.77 6.07
C PRO A 104 13.48 -2.31 4.75
N ASN A 105 14.40 -3.11 4.23
CA ASN A 105 15.14 -2.79 2.98
C ASN A 105 14.23 -2.66 1.74
N THR A 106 12.98 -3.08 1.83
CA THR A 106 11.96 -2.90 0.79
C THR A 106 11.42 -1.47 0.72
N VAL A 107 11.73 -0.64 1.73
CA VAL A 107 11.38 0.78 1.79
C VAL A 107 12.65 1.59 1.50
N ARG A 108 12.62 2.40 0.44
CA ARG A 108 13.72 3.24 -0.01
C ARG A 108 13.33 4.72 0.05
#